data_cc01425ecd7a45d407ac4e9d173cd91f
#
_entry.id   cc01425ecd7a45d407ac4e9d173cd91f
#
_cell.length_a   1.000
_cell.length_b   1.000
_cell.length_c   1.000
_cell.angle_alpha   90.00
_cell.angle_beta   90.00
_cell.angle_gamma   90.00
#
_symmetry.space_group_name_H-M   'P 1'
#
loop_
_entity.id
_entity.type
_entity.pdbx_description
1 polymer ?
#
loop_
_entity_poly.entity_id
_entity_poly.type
_entity_poly.pdbx_seq_one_letter_code
_entity_poly.pdbx_strand_id
1 'polypeptide(L)'
;GCEGDPLTAFKAIEPAIRLIREKTDKGTINLNTNGSLPDSVKILCKAGLDAMRVSMNSVREACYHAYFRPKSYEFSDVLRSIEIAKEKGKFVSINYLNCPGFTDSKREGDALVQFIHTHGIDMIQWRNLNFDPKRYISLMAMAQDGGSPMGMGSLINRLTLKFPKL
;
A
#
# COMPACT_ATOMS: atom_id res chain seq x y z
N GLY A 1 -11.26 5.37 7.96
CA GLY A 1 -12.32 5.07 8.90
C GLY A 1 -11.87 4.16 10.02
N CYS A 2 -12.44 4.34 11.18
CA CYS A 2 -12.12 3.53 12.35
C CYS A 2 -12.92 2.22 12.43
N GLU A 3 -13.78 1.93 11.43
CA GLU A 3 -14.79 0.88 11.50
C GLU A 3 -14.50 -0.33 10.58
N GLY A 4 -13.28 -0.46 10.09
CA GLY A 4 -12.87 -1.57 9.25
C GLY A 4 -12.42 -1.16 7.84
N ASP A 5 -12.00 -2.15 7.06
CA ASP A 5 -11.55 -1.91 5.69
C ASP A 5 -12.74 -1.80 4.73
N PRO A 6 -12.77 -0.80 3.82
CA PRO A 6 -13.89 -0.59 2.90
C PRO A 6 -14.11 -1.77 1.94
N LEU A 7 -13.12 -2.61 1.67
CA LEU A 7 -13.33 -3.81 0.84
C LEU A 7 -14.33 -4.80 1.47
N THR A 8 -14.49 -4.78 2.80
CA THR A 8 -15.50 -5.61 3.46
C THR A 8 -16.93 -5.13 3.19
N ALA A 9 -17.09 -3.84 2.83
CA ALA A 9 -18.36 -3.22 2.47
C ALA A 9 -18.54 -3.05 0.94
N PHE A 10 -17.79 -3.78 0.12
CA PHE A 10 -17.79 -3.60 -1.34
C PHE A 10 -19.18 -3.72 -1.97
N LYS A 11 -20.09 -4.53 -1.40
CA LYS A 11 -21.49 -4.68 -1.87
C LYS A 11 -22.30 -3.40 -1.76
N ALA A 12 -21.95 -2.49 -0.83
CA ALA A 12 -22.57 -1.17 -0.72
C ALA A 12 -21.82 -0.12 -1.54
N ILE A 13 -20.50 -0.24 -1.63
CA ILE A 13 -19.63 0.71 -2.34
C ILE A 13 -19.78 0.58 -3.86
N GLU A 14 -19.90 -0.63 -4.39
CA GLU A 14 -19.99 -0.89 -5.82
C GLU A 14 -21.20 -0.17 -6.48
N PRO A 15 -22.44 -0.29 -5.97
CA PRO A 15 -23.58 0.46 -6.52
C PRO A 15 -23.40 1.97 -6.43
N ALA A 16 -22.79 2.46 -5.35
CA ALA A 16 -22.52 3.89 -5.18
C ALA A 16 -21.55 4.41 -6.25
N ILE A 17 -20.48 3.67 -6.53
CA ILE A 17 -19.54 4.02 -7.61
C ILE A 17 -20.27 4.05 -8.97
N ARG A 18 -21.09 3.05 -9.28
CA ARG A 18 -21.86 3.01 -10.53
C ARG A 18 -22.79 4.20 -10.65
N LEU A 19 -23.55 4.51 -9.58
CA LEU A 19 -24.44 5.67 -9.58
C LEU A 19 -23.71 7.00 -9.82
N ILE A 20 -22.51 7.17 -9.25
CA ILE A 20 -21.66 8.33 -9.52
C ILE A 20 -21.27 8.35 -11.00
N ARG A 21 -20.84 7.24 -11.56
CA ARG A 21 -20.38 7.15 -12.96
C ARG A 21 -21.50 7.30 -13.98
N GLU A 22 -22.72 6.92 -13.63
CA GLU A 22 -23.91 7.23 -14.44
C GLU A 22 -24.22 8.73 -14.51
N LYS A 23 -23.82 9.51 -13.50
CA LYS A 23 -24.06 10.95 -13.44
C LYS A 23 -22.90 11.78 -13.97
N THR A 24 -21.69 11.29 -13.85
CA THR A 24 -20.48 12.01 -14.26
C THR A 24 -19.28 11.10 -14.44
N ASP A 25 -18.48 11.39 -15.44
CA ASP A 25 -17.14 10.83 -15.66
C ASP A 25 -16.03 11.66 -15.03
N LYS A 26 -16.38 12.84 -14.46
CA LYS A 26 -15.42 13.77 -13.84
C LYS A 26 -15.08 13.38 -12.42
N GLY A 27 -13.88 13.79 -12.02
CA GLY A 27 -13.37 13.55 -10.68
C GLY A 27 -12.79 12.13 -10.51
N THR A 28 -12.02 11.95 -9.46
CA THR A 28 -11.32 10.70 -9.14
C THR A 28 -11.98 10.01 -7.96
N ILE A 29 -12.42 8.77 -8.15
CA ILE A 29 -12.89 7.91 -7.07
C ILE A 29 -11.68 7.10 -6.57
N ASN A 30 -11.26 7.38 -5.34
CA ASN A 30 -10.13 6.71 -4.71
C ASN A 30 -10.58 5.84 -3.52
N LEU A 31 -10.01 4.66 -3.40
CA LEU A 31 -10.22 3.74 -2.28
C LEU A 31 -8.96 3.62 -1.43
N ASN A 32 -9.06 3.92 -0.13
CA ASN A 32 -8.00 3.61 0.83
C ASN A 32 -8.31 2.27 1.48
N THR A 33 -7.39 1.31 1.43
CA THR A 33 -7.64 -0.07 1.85
C THR A 33 -6.35 -0.77 2.31
N ASN A 34 -6.48 -1.90 2.97
CA ASN A 34 -5.39 -2.83 3.23
C ASN A 34 -5.13 -3.78 2.04
N GLY A 35 -5.98 -3.77 1.02
CA GLY A 35 -5.85 -4.62 -0.16
C GLY A 35 -6.16 -6.10 0.06
N SER A 36 -6.84 -6.47 1.14
CA SER A 36 -7.00 -7.87 1.59
C SER A 36 -7.99 -8.72 0.77
N LEU A 37 -8.81 -8.12 -0.10
CA LEU A 37 -9.86 -8.81 -0.83
C LEU A 37 -9.76 -8.55 -2.35
N PRO A 38 -8.93 -9.33 -3.08
CA PRO A 38 -8.67 -9.13 -4.51
C PRO A 38 -9.93 -9.15 -5.38
N ASP A 39 -10.88 -10.04 -5.10
CA ASP A 39 -12.13 -10.13 -5.86
C ASP A 39 -12.99 -8.87 -5.68
N SER A 40 -13.03 -8.30 -4.48
CA SER A 40 -13.70 -7.03 -4.23
C SER A 40 -13.05 -5.89 -5.00
N VAL A 41 -11.71 -5.82 -5.04
CA VAL A 41 -10.97 -4.85 -5.84
C VAL A 41 -11.34 -4.97 -7.32
N LYS A 42 -11.37 -6.19 -7.86
CA LYS A 42 -11.75 -6.47 -9.24
C LYS A 42 -13.16 -5.94 -9.58
N ILE A 43 -14.12 -6.13 -8.67
CA ILE A 43 -15.50 -5.65 -8.80
C ILE A 43 -15.53 -4.12 -8.79
N LEU A 44 -14.87 -3.48 -7.83
CA LEU A 44 -14.84 -2.02 -7.70
C LEU A 44 -14.14 -1.34 -8.89
N CYS A 45 -13.05 -1.93 -9.40
CA CYS A 45 -12.39 -1.45 -10.62
C CYS A 45 -13.31 -1.47 -11.84
N LYS A 46 -14.15 -2.53 -11.97
CA LYS A 46 -15.15 -2.63 -13.05
C LYS A 46 -16.30 -1.64 -12.85
N ALA A 47 -16.63 -1.29 -11.62
CA ALA A 47 -17.68 -0.32 -11.31
C ALA A 47 -17.30 1.13 -11.65
N GLY A 48 -15.99 1.43 -11.80
CA GLY A 48 -15.52 2.76 -12.13
C GLY A 48 -14.58 3.40 -11.10
N LEU A 49 -13.96 2.59 -10.21
CA LEU A 49 -12.88 3.04 -9.35
C LEU A 49 -11.69 3.51 -10.21
N ASP A 50 -11.08 4.65 -9.87
CA ASP A 50 -9.93 5.19 -10.60
C ASP A 50 -8.60 4.94 -9.93
N ALA A 51 -8.60 4.99 -8.60
CA ALA A 51 -7.38 4.91 -7.82
C ALA A 51 -7.55 4.05 -6.57
N MET A 52 -6.48 3.36 -6.19
CA MET A 52 -6.42 2.60 -4.95
C MET A 52 -5.17 3.00 -4.16
N ARG A 53 -5.33 3.20 -2.86
CA ARG A 53 -4.23 3.45 -1.95
C ARG A 53 -4.14 2.32 -0.93
N VAL A 54 -3.03 1.58 -0.98
CA VAL A 54 -2.81 0.42 -0.13
C VAL A 54 -1.96 0.78 1.09
N SER A 55 -2.45 0.47 2.28
CA SER A 55 -1.70 0.69 3.52
C SER A 55 -0.61 -0.36 3.72
N MET A 56 0.63 0.09 3.89
CA MET A 56 1.80 -0.76 4.09
C MET A 56 2.74 -0.18 5.14
N ASN A 57 3.33 -1.06 5.96
CA ASN A 57 4.45 -0.69 6.84
C ASN A 57 5.80 -1.13 6.24
N SER A 58 5.77 -2.17 5.43
CA SER A 58 6.92 -2.76 4.75
C SER A 58 6.43 -3.54 3.52
N VAL A 59 7.27 -3.63 2.50
CA VAL A 59 7.08 -4.50 1.33
C VAL A 59 7.68 -5.89 1.53
N ARG A 60 8.31 -6.13 2.67
CA ARG A 60 8.82 -7.44 3.06
C ARG A 60 7.77 -8.17 3.89
N GLU A 61 7.36 -9.34 3.40
CA GLU A 61 6.26 -10.13 3.96
C GLU A 61 6.38 -10.35 5.46
N ALA A 62 7.56 -10.78 5.96
CA ALA A 62 7.77 -11.00 7.39
C ALA A 62 7.52 -9.74 8.23
N CYS A 63 7.97 -8.57 7.74
CA CYS A 63 7.77 -7.29 8.41
C CYS A 63 6.31 -6.82 8.31
N TYR A 64 5.65 -7.07 7.17
CA TYR A 64 4.22 -6.82 7.00
C TYR A 64 3.41 -7.62 8.01
N HIS A 65 3.64 -8.93 8.10
CA HIS A 65 2.96 -9.84 9.02
C HIS A 65 3.21 -9.49 10.50
N ALA A 66 4.42 -9.09 10.85
CA ALA A 66 4.76 -8.69 12.22
C ALA A 66 3.93 -7.49 12.70
N TYR A 67 3.61 -6.54 11.79
CA TYR A 67 2.83 -5.35 12.11
C TYR A 67 1.33 -5.54 11.95
N PHE A 68 0.87 -5.95 10.75
CA PHE A 68 -0.56 -6.06 10.43
C PHE A 68 -1.22 -7.28 11.05
N ARG A 69 -0.48 -8.36 11.26
CA ARG A 69 -0.97 -9.63 11.84
C ARG A 69 -2.26 -10.12 11.18
N PRO A 70 -2.26 -10.30 9.86
CA PRO A 70 -3.46 -10.69 9.15
C PRO A 70 -4.00 -12.02 9.69
N LYS A 71 -5.35 -12.13 9.79
CA LYS A 71 -6.02 -13.33 10.32
C LYS A 71 -6.79 -14.10 9.25
N SER A 72 -7.25 -13.39 8.22
CA SER A 72 -8.17 -13.92 7.20
C SER A 72 -7.71 -13.64 5.77
N TYR A 73 -6.49 -13.16 5.60
CA TYR A 73 -5.87 -12.90 4.32
C TYR A 73 -4.35 -13.02 4.45
N GLU A 74 -3.66 -13.15 3.34
CA GLU A 74 -2.21 -13.24 3.27
C GLU A 74 -1.61 -12.00 2.55
N PHE A 75 -0.30 -11.80 2.67
CA PHE A 75 0.39 -10.73 1.95
C PHE A 75 0.24 -10.87 0.43
N SER A 76 0.20 -12.11 -0.07
CA SER A 76 -0.07 -12.41 -1.48
C SER A 76 -1.42 -11.88 -1.96
N ASP A 77 -2.45 -11.82 -1.13
CA ASP A 77 -3.75 -11.23 -1.49
C ASP A 77 -3.62 -9.72 -1.72
N VAL A 78 -2.78 -9.06 -0.90
CA VAL A 78 -2.50 -7.64 -1.07
C VAL A 78 -1.77 -7.38 -2.40
N LEU A 79 -0.77 -8.21 -2.72
CA LEU A 79 -0.07 -8.13 -4.00
C LEU A 79 -1.02 -8.37 -5.17
N ARG A 80 -1.88 -9.39 -5.07
CA ARG A 80 -2.88 -9.69 -6.10
C ARG A 80 -3.89 -8.55 -6.30
N SER A 81 -4.28 -7.86 -5.24
CA SER A 81 -5.13 -6.66 -5.32
C SER A 81 -4.45 -5.53 -6.10
N ILE A 82 -3.16 -5.30 -5.86
CA ILE A 82 -2.36 -4.32 -6.59
C ILE A 82 -2.28 -4.70 -8.08
N GLU A 83 -1.95 -5.95 -8.38
CA GLU A 83 -1.87 -6.46 -9.75
C GLU A 83 -3.19 -6.28 -10.50
N ILE A 84 -4.32 -6.67 -9.90
CA ILE A 84 -5.65 -6.50 -10.49
C ILE A 84 -5.94 -5.03 -10.80
N ALA A 85 -5.62 -4.11 -9.89
CA ALA A 85 -5.81 -2.69 -10.10
C ALA A 85 -4.93 -2.19 -11.27
N LYS A 86 -3.66 -2.59 -11.32
CA LYS A 86 -2.75 -2.25 -12.43
C LYS A 86 -3.17 -2.85 -13.76
N GLU A 87 -3.57 -4.13 -13.81
CA GLU A 87 -4.14 -4.78 -15.01
C GLU A 87 -5.37 -4.04 -15.56
N LYS A 88 -6.12 -3.36 -14.69
CA LYS A 88 -7.28 -2.52 -15.06
C LYS A 88 -6.92 -1.07 -15.33
N GLY A 89 -5.63 -0.73 -15.42
CA GLY A 89 -5.16 0.63 -15.70
C GLY A 89 -5.45 1.63 -14.58
N LYS A 90 -5.61 1.18 -13.33
CA LYS A 90 -5.90 2.07 -12.21
C LYS A 90 -4.62 2.64 -11.62
N PHE A 91 -4.74 3.86 -11.07
CA PHE A 91 -3.67 4.48 -10.32
C PHE A 91 -3.51 3.78 -8.96
N VAL A 92 -2.32 3.27 -8.67
CA VAL A 92 -2.04 2.57 -7.41
C VAL A 92 -0.98 3.30 -6.62
N SER A 93 -1.36 3.75 -5.43
CA SER A 93 -0.43 4.34 -4.47
C SER A 93 -0.29 3.45 -3.24
N ILE A 94 0.87 3.53 -2.60
CA ILE A 94 1.08 2.92 -1.28
C ILE A 94 1.15 4.00 -0.20
N ASN A 95 0.42 3.77 0.88
CA ASN A 95 0.45 4.57 2.09
C ASN A 95 1.47 3.93 3.04
N TYR A 96 2.73 4.39 2.95
CA TYR A 96 3.89 3.72 3.52
C TYR A 96 4.24 4.29 4.88
N LEU A 97 4.29 3.43 5.89
CA LEU A 97 4.57 3.84 7.26
C LEU A 97 6.06 4.19 7.40
N ASN A 98 6.33 5.43 7.83
CA ASN A 98 7.68 5.94 8.00
C ASN A 98 8.15 5.80 9.46
N CYS A 99 9.13 4.94 9.67
CA CYS A 99 9.88 4.81 10.92
C CYS A 99 11.38 4.93 10.61
N PRO A 100 12.00 6.11 10.81
CA PRO A 100 13.43 6.29 10.59
C PRO A 100 14.25 5.27 11.38
N GLY A 101 15.30 4.73 10.76
CA GLY A 101 16.08 3.61 11.29
C GLY A 101 15.63 2.24 10.79
N PHE A 102 14.36 2.09 10.42
CA PHE A 102 13.84 0.89 9.78
C PHE A 102 13.49 1.15 8.30
N THR A 103 12.58 2.09 8.04
CA THR A 103 12.09 2.40 6.68
C THR A 103 13.21 2.83 5.74
N ASP A 104 14.18 3.56 6.24
CA ASP A 104 15.36 4.04 5.51
C ASP A 104 16.57 3.11 5.63
N SER A 105 16.38 1.88 6.11
CA SER A 105 17.44 0.87 6.07
C SER A 105 17.75 0.49 4.62
N LYS A 106 19.00 0.14 4.34
CA LYS A 106 19.42 -0.30 3.01
C LYS A 106 18.56 -1.46 2.49
N ARG A 107 18.29 -2.44 3.36
CA ARG A 107 17.50 -3.63 3.03
C ARG A 107 16.05 -3.31 2.67
N GLU A 108 15.39 -2.44 3.45
CA GLU A 108 14.03 -1.99 3.16
C GLU A 108 13.99 -1.15 1.88
N GLY A 109 14.96 -0.25 1.70
CA GLY A 109 15.06 0.57 0.50
C GLY A 109 15.30 -0.24 -0.77
N ASP A 110 16.12 -1.30 -0.71
CA ASP A 110 16.34 -2.22 -1.84
C ASP A 110 15.07 -2.99 -2.17
N ALA A 111 14.37 -3.51 -1.16
CA ALA A 111 13.10 -4.21 -1.32
C ALA A 111 12.02 -3.28 -1.90
N LEU A 112 11.95 -2.04 -1.43
CA LEU A 112 10.99 -1.04 -1.92
C LEU A 112 11.24 -0.67 -3.39
N VAL A 113 12.49 -0.50 -3.78
CA VAL A 113 12.87 -0.26 -5.19
C VAL A 113 12.40 -1.42 -6.08
N GLN A 114 12.64 -2.66 -5.66
CA GLN A 114 12.20 -3.84 -6.40
C GLN A 114 10.68 -3.91 -6.48
N PHE A 115 9.99 -3.65 -5.37
CA PHE A 115 8.53 -3.66 -5.29
C PHE A 115 7.89 -2.65 -6.25
N ILE A 116 8.37 -1.41 -6.25
CA ILE A 116 7.88 -0.36 -7.15
C ILE A 116 8.03 -0.79 -8.61
N HIS A 117 9.20 -1.33 -8.96
CA HIS A 117 9.48 -1.79 -10.32
C HIS A 117 8.58 -2.96 -10.73
N THR A 118 8.44 -3.97 -9.86
CA THR A 118 7.69 -5.20 -10.16
C THR A 118 6.19 -4.93 -10.27
N HIS A 119 5.63 -4.13 -9.37
CA HIS A 119 4.18 -3.92 -9.29
C HIS A 119 3.70 -2.61 -9.95
N GLY A 120 4.62 -1.80 -10.49
CA GLY A 120 4.25 -0.57 -11.20
C GLY A 120 3.54 0.45 -10.30
N ILE A 121 4.04 0.67 -9.10
CA ILE A 121 3.46 1.63 -8.15
C ILE A 121 3.60 3.04 -8.70
N ASP A 122 2.52 3.80 -8.67
CA ASP A 122 2.45 5.15 -9.26
C ASP A 122 2.82 6.26 -8.25
N MET A 123 2.67 6.00 -6.94
CA MET A 123 2.98 7.00 -5.91
C MET A 123 3.24 6.35 -4.54
N ILE A 124 4.13 6.95 -3.77
CA ILE A 124 4.30 6.65 -2.34
C ILE A 124 3.84 7.84 -1.52
N GLN A 125 2.88 7.62 -0.63
CA GLN A 125 2.54 8.56 0.41
C GLN A 125 3.23 8.14 1.71
N TRP A 126 4.21 8.91 2.13
CA TRP A 126 4.89 8.70 3.40
C TRP A 126 3.99 9.10 4.58
N ARG A 127 3.77 8.18 5.51
CA ARG A 127 3.00 8.42 6.73
C ARG A 127 3.90 8.26 7.93
N ASN A 128 3.95 9.28 8.77
CA ASN A 128 4.67 9.17 10.04
C ASN A 128 4.08 8.04 10.89
N LEU A 129 4.95 7.38 11.63
CA LEU A 129 4.57 6.33 12.56
C LEU A 129 3.58 6.89 13.59
N ASN A 130 2.39 6.28 13.65
CA ASN A 130 1.33 6.57 14.61
C ASN A 130 1.11 5.42 15.61
N PHE A 131 2.18 4.71 15.92
CA PHE A 131 2.23 3.57 16.81
C PHE A 131 3.40 3.76 17.80
N ASP A 132 3.41 3.06 18.92
CA ASP A 132 4.54 3.11 19.86
C ASP A 132 5.86 2.75 19.17
N PRO A 133 6.85 3.69 19.10
CA PRO A 133 8.06 3.45 18.33
C PRO A 133 8.92 2.30 18.88
N LYS A 134 8.99 2.14 20.20
CA LYS A 134 9.76 1.06 20.82
C LYS A 134 9.15 -0.30 20.48
N ARG A 135 7.83 -0.38 20.57
CA ARG A 135 7.11 -1.60 20.20
C ARG A 135 7.23 -1.90 18.71
N TYR A 136 7.15 -0.89 17.85
CA TYR A 136 7.33 -1.07 16.40
C TYR A 136 8.73 -1.59 16.07
N ILE A 137 9.78 -0.97 16.60
CA ILE A 137 11.17 -1.39 16.37
C ILE A 137 11.38 -2.82 16.89
N SER A 138 10.84 -3.17 18.06
CA SER A 138 10.92 -4.55 18.58
C SER A 138 10.25 -5.56 17.65
N LEU A 139 9.08 -5.24 17.08
CA LEU A 139 8.40 -6.10 16.11
C LEU A 139 9.24 -6.28 14.84
N MET A 140 9.83 -5.19 14.34
CA MET A 140 10.66 -5.23 13.13
C MET A 140 11.98 -5.99 13.37
N ALA A 141 12.61 -5.83 14.52
CA ALA A 141 13.82 -6.58 14.90
C ALA A 141 13.56 -8.09 15.01
N MET A 142 12.39 -8.48 15.51
CA MET A 142 11.96 -9.89 15.58
C MET A 142 11.66 -10.48 14.19
N ALA A 143 11.18 -9.66 13.25
CA ALA A 143 10.86 -10.10 11.91
C ALA A 143 12.10 -10.23 11.02
N GLN A 144 13.03 -9.29 11.13
CA GLN A 144 14.30 -9.26 10.38
C GLN A 144 15.19 -8.12 10.89
N ASP A 145 16.49 -8.25 10.79
CA ASP A 145 17.40 -7.13 10.98
C ASP A 145 17.20 -6.05 9.89
N GLY A 146 17.10 -4.80 10.30
CA GLY A 146 16.81 -3.67 9.40
C GLY A 146 17.97 -3.29 8.47
N GLY A 147 19.20 -3.65 8.80
CA GLY A 147 20.42 -3.15 8.18
C GLY A 147 20.73 -1.70 8.60
N SER A 148 21.83 -1.14 8.07
CA SER A 148 22.23 0.23 8.39
C SER A 148 21.30 1.26 7.74
N PRO A 149 20.83 2.28 8.48
CA PRO A 149 19.99 3.34 7.94
C PRO A 149 20.80 4.25 7.01
N MET A 150 20.22 4.64 5.88
CA MET A 150 20.82 5.59 4.94
C MET A 150 20.27 7.00 5.10
N GLY A 151 19.25 7.20 5.92
CA GLY A 151 18.51 8.43 6.10
C GLY A 151 17.35 8.57 5.09
N MET A 152 16.22 9.09 5.56
CA MET A 152 15.01 9.26 4.72
C MET A 152 15.26 10.14 3.50
N GLY A 153 16.05 11.22 3.64
CA GLY A 153 16.42 12.07 2.51
C GLY A 153 17.15 11.31 1.41
N SER A 154 18.10 10.44 1.77
CA SER A 154 18.83 9.59 0.82
C SER A 154 17.92 8.56 0.16
N LEU A 155 17.01 7.95 0.92
CA LEU A 155 16.02 7.01 0.36
C LEU A 155 15.12 7.71 -0.65
N ILE A 156 14.54 8.85 -0.31
CA ILE A 156 13.65 9.61 -1.19
C ILE A 156 14.40 10.03 -2.47
N ASN A 157 15.60 10.59 -2.35
CA ASN A 157 16.42 10.97 -3.50
C ASN A 157 16.71 9.77 -4.42
N ARG A 158 17.06 8.62 -3.82
CA ARG A 158 17.28 7.38 -4.58
C ARG A 158 16.05 6.94 -5.36
N LEU A 159 14.87 7.01 -4.75
CA LEU A 159 13.61 6.66 -5.39
C LEU A 159 13.26 7.64 -6.51
N THR A 160 13.38 8.95 -6.29
CA THR A 160 13.10 9.98 -7.29
C THR A 160 14.02 9.88 -8.51
N LEU A 161 15.32 9.59 -8.29
CA LEU A 161 16.26 9.38 -9.39
C LEU A 161 15.94 8.14 -10.21
N LYS A 162 15.50 7.05 -9.55
CA LYS A 162 15.20 5.80 -10.23
C LYS A 162 13.82 5.76 -10.88
N PHE A 163 12.87 6.46 -10.29
CA PHE A 163 11.47 6.54 -10.72
C PHE A 163 11.02 8.00 -10.80
N PRO A 164 11.40 8.75 -11.86
CA PRO A 164 11.11 10.19 -11.93
C PRO A 164 9.62 10.56 -11.99
N LYS A 165 8.75 9.59 -12.21
CA LYS A 165 7.29 9.75 -12.30
C LYS A 165 6.54 9.26 -11.05
N LEU A 166 7.28 8.79 -10.04
CA LEU A 166 6.70 8.24 -8.80
C LEU A 166 6.09 9.32 -7.92
#